data_d19ee7b965a206cb41a14eae74ed4841
#
_entry.id   d19ee7b965a206cb41a14eae74ed4841
#
_cell.length_a   1.000
_cell.length_b   1.000
_cell.length_c   1.000
_cell.angle_alpha   90.00
_cell.angle_beta   90.00
_cell.angle_gamma   90.00
#
_symmetry.space_group_name_H-M   'P 1'
#
loop_
_entity.id
_entity.type
_entity.pdbx_description
1 polymer ?
#
loop_
_entity_poly.entity_id
_entity_poly.type
_entity_poly.pdbx_seq_one_letter_code
_entity_poly.pdbx_strand_id
1 'polypeptide(L)'
;KTKKIMRYSSAFPENQVFTWDDAKSLRRGKYMMMHSLIYNMNLLRKSGLQLPEHTFYVDNLFVFVPLQYSKSLYYMNVDFYRYFIGREDQSVNEKVMISRIDQQIRVNELLMANYHSDRQFPTVLKNYLINHLEITTVISCALLNKGGQVEHQEKKEALLADLKEANPEVFQLISKNVVSKIAMSKNKPGQVLSNGIYTVTQRFFGFN
;
A
#
# COMPACT_ATOMS: atom_id res chain seq x y z
N LYS A 1 23.94 -12.05 -6.11
CA LYS A 1 22.79 -11.11 -6.07
C LYS A 1 21.52 -11.92 -6.33
N THR A 2 20.59 -11.93 -5.40
CA THR A 2 19.31 -12.65 -5.54
C THR A 2 18.39 -11.84 -6.45
N LYS A 3 17.93 -12.44 -7.56
CA LYS A 3 16.94 -11.85 -8.44
C LYS A 3 15.54 -12.27 -7.96
N LYS A 4 14.70 -11.31 -7.56
CA LYS A 4 13.28 -11.54 -7.27
C LYS A 4 12.45 -11.11 -8.47
N ILE A 5 11.55 -11.96 -8.94
CA ILE A 5 10.65 -11.65 -10.05
C ILE A 5 9.25 -11.47 -9.47
N MET A 6 8.62 -10.32 -9.78
CA MET A 6 7.22 -10.06 -9.46
C MET A 6 6.36 -10.37 -10.67
N ARG A 7 5.38 -11.25 -10.50
CA ARG A 7 4.43 -11.65 -11.55
C ARG A 7 3.01 -11.64 -11.01
N TYR A 8 2.07 -11.35 -11.90
CA TYR A 8 0.64 -11.29 -11.58
C TYR A 8 -0.18 -12.33 -12.35
N SER A 9 0.46 -13.25 -13.07
CA SER A 9 -0.16 -14.32 -13.87
C SER A 9 -1.12 -15.20 -13.09
N SER A 10 -0.94 -15.32 -11.76
CA SER A 10 -1.86 -16.08 -10.91
C SER A 10 -3.19 -15.36 -10.67
N ALA A 11 -3.26 -14.06 -10.98
CA ALA A 11 -4.43 -13.22 -10.73
C ALA A 11 -5.03 -12.65 -12.01
N PHE A 12 -4.21 -12.38 -13.02
CA PHE A 12 -4.65 -11.68 -14.24
C PHE A 12 -4.49 -12.56 -15.47
N PRO A 13 -5.52 -12.61 -16.36
CA PRO A 13 -5.40 -13.21 -17.69
C PRO A 13 -4.27 -12.54 -18.49
N GLU A 14 -3.47 -13.35 -19.20
CA GLU A 14 -2.34 -12.87 -19.99
C GLU A 14 -2.73 -12.57 -21.43
N ASN A 15 -2.15 -11.50 -21.99
CA ASN A 15 -2.19 -11.16 -23.42
C ASN A 15 -3.60 -10.99 -24.01
N GLN A 16 -4.54 -10.57 -23.18
CA GLN A 16 -5.92 -10.25 -23.60
C GLN A 16 -6.48 -9.10 -22.75
N VAL A 17 -7.48 -8.42 -23.30
CA VAL A 17 -8.26 -7.44 -22.54
C VAL A 17 -9.19 -8.20 -21.58
N PHE A 18 -9.26 -7.76 -20.34
CA PHE A 18 -10.12 -8.33 -19.31
C PHE A 18 -10.68 -7.24 -18.39
N THR A 19 -11.67 -7.59 -17.59
CA THR A 19 -12.26 -6.73 -16.56
C THR A 19 -11.87 -7.22 -15.17
N TRP A 20 -12.25 -6.47 -14.14
CA TRP A 20 -12.05 -6.92 -12.76
C TRP A 20 -12.83 -8.19 -12.40
N ASP A 21 -13.91 -8.49 -13.10
CA ASP A 21 -14.72 -9.72 -12.90
C ASP A 21 -14.02 -10.96 -13.46
N ASP A 22 -13.13 -10.78 -14.43
CA ASP A 22 -12.30 -11.85 -15.00
C ASP A 22 -11.02 -12.09 -14.18
N ALA A 23 -10.69 -11.15 -13.30
CA ALA A 23 -9.49 -11.22 -12.48
C ALA A 23 -9.70 -12.03 -11.19
N LYS A 24 -8.63 -12.60 -10.67
CA LYS A 24 -8.59 -13.20 -9.33
C LYS A 24 -7.96 -12.25 -8.33
N SER A 25 -8.37 -12.34 -7.07
CA SER A 25 -7.76 -11.56 -6.01
C SER A 25 -6.27 -11.84 -5.88
N LEU A 26 -5.48 -10.78 -5.79
CA LEU A 26 -4.08 -10.92 -5.39
C LEU A 26 -4.01 -11.47 -3.96
N ARG A 27 -2.98 -12.26 -3.68
CA ARG A 27 -2.72 -12.73 -2.32
C ARG A 27 -2.57 -11.53 -1.39
N ARG A 28 -3.11 -11.63 -0.18
CA ARG A 28 -2.98 -10.61 0.85
C ARG A 28 -1.51 -10.21 1.04
N GLY A 29 -1.26 -8.91 1.17
CA GLY A 29 0.09 -8.37 1.22
C GLY A 29 0.78 -8.20 -0.14
N LYS A 30 0.20 -8.65 -1.25
CA LYS A 30 0.69 -8.35 -2.60
C LYS A 30 -0.06 -7.13 -3.16
N TYR A 31 0.69 -6.26 -3.83
CA TYR A 31 0.16 -5.08 -4.52
C TYR A 31 0.91 -4.85 -5.83
N MET A 32 0.31 -4.08 -6.72
CA MET A 32 0.94 -3.66 -7.97
C MET A 32 1.88 -2.48 -7.69
N MET A 33 3.05 -2.52 -8.31
CA MET A 33 4.03 -1.44 -8.18
C MET A 33 3.84 -0.41 -9.28
N MET A 34 4.05 0.87 -9.01
CA MET A 34 3.91 1.96 -9.98
C MET A 34 4.65 1.68 -11.29
N HIS A 35 5.87 1.20 -11.21
CA HIS A 35 6.70 0.93 -12.38
C HIS A 35 6.29 -0.33 -13.18
N SER A 36 5.25 -1.05 -12.74
CA SER A 36 4.62 -2.15 -13.48
C SER A 36 3.29 -1.74 -14.14
N LEU A 37 2.90 -0.47 -14.06
CA LEU A 37 1.63 0.03 -14.55
C LEU A 37 1.80 1.06 -15.67
N ILE A 38 0.97 0.93 -16.69
CA ILE A 38 0.82 1.91 -17.76
C ILE A 38 -0.66 2.30 -17.80
N TYR A 39 -0.95 3.58 -17.73
CA TYR A 39 -2.30 4.10 -17.76
C TYR A 39 -2.61 4.84 -19.07
N ASN A 40 -3.83 4.69 -19.54
CA ASN A 40 -4.37 5.59 -20.54
C ASN A 40 -4.47 7.01 -19.96
N MET A 41 -4.00 8.02 -20.70
CA MET A 41 -4.00 9.41 -20.22
C MET A 41 -5.39 9.97 -19.94
N ASN A 42 -6.42 9.54 -20.67
CA ASN A 42 -7.79 9.98 -20.39
C ASN A 42 -8.28 9.42 -19.06
N LEU A 43 -7.89 8.18 -18.71
CA LEU A 43 -8.18 7.60 -17.40
C LEU A 43 -7.47 8.37 -16.28
N LEU A 44 -6.19 8.69 -16.44
CA LEU A 44 -5.45 9.50 -15.46
C LEU A 44 -6.10 10.86 -15.23
N ARG A 45 -6.45 11.58 -16.31
CA ARG A 45 -7.15 12.87 -16.20
C ARG A 45 -8.50 12.72 -15.51
N LYS A 46 -9.27 11.70 -15.87
CA LYS A 46 -10.59 11.42 -15.26
C LYS A 46 -10.49 11.06 -13.79
N SER A 47 -9.40 10.42 -13.37
CA SER A 47 -9.21 10.03 -11.98
C SER A 47 -8.99 11.22 -11.04
N GLY A 48 -8.64 12.39 -11.58
CA GLY A 48 -8.31 13.57 -10.79
C GLY A 48 -7.05 13.40 -9.93
N LEU A 49 -6.19 12.41 -10.27
CA LEU A 49 -4.97 12.15 -9.52
C LEU A 49 -4.11 13.42 -9.42
N GLN A 50 -3.82 13.82 -8.20
CA GLN A 50 -2.84 14.85 -7.87
C GLN A 50 -1.76 14.24 -7.00
N LEU A 51 -0.50 14.40 -7.42
CA LEU A 51 0.64 13.94 -6.64
C LEU A 51 1.20 15.13 -5.87
N PRO A 52 1.31 15.06 -4.52
CA PRO A 52 1.89 16.13 -3.75
C PRO A 52 3.37 16.31 -4.08
N GLU A 53 3.77 17.57 -4.26
CA GLU A 53 5.17 17.92 -4.53
C GLU A 53 6.05 17.62 -3.31
N HIS A 54 7.34 17.37 -3.56
CA HIS A 54 8.35 17.12 -2.55
C HIS A 54 7.98 16.03 -1.52
N THR A 55 7.19 15.03 -1.95
CA THR A 55 6.69 13.97 -1.08
C THR A 55 7.13 12.61 -1.62
N PHE A 56 7.77 11.80 -0.78
CA PHE A 56 8.07 10.41 -1.09
C PHE A 56 6.83 9.52 -0.99
N TYR A 57 6.89 8.32 -1.56
CA TYR A 57 5.83 7.30 -1.50
C TYR A 57 4.55 7.64 -2.27
N VAL A 58 4.57 8.70 -3.09
CA VAL A 58 3.44 9.10 -3.96
C VAL A 58 3.12 8.05 -5.03
N ASP A 59 4.03 7.11 -5.28
CA ASP A 59 3.81 5.92 -6.10
C ASP A 59 2.59 5.11 -5.65
N ASN A 60 2.28 5.10 -4.36
CA ASN A 60 1.07 4.49 -3.83
C ASN A 60 -0.20 5.18 -4.35
N LEU A 61 -0.21 6.51 -4.41
CA LEU A 61 -1.33 7.28 -4.98
C LEU A 61 -1.49 7.03 -6.48
N PHE A 62 -0.36 6.98 -7.22
CA PHE A 62 -0.36 6.68 -8.64
C PHE A 62 -0.96 5.31 -8.96
N VAL A 63 -0.75 4.33 -8.09
CA VAL A 63 -1.36 3.00 -8.22
C VAL A 63 -2.83 3.04 -7.82
N PHE A 64 -3.16 3.62 -6.67
CA PHE A 64 -4.44 3.46 -6.00
C PHE A 64 -5.57 4.28 -6.64
N VAL A 65 -5.30 5.56 -6.93
CA VAL A 65 -6.37 6.48 -7.35
C VAL A 65 -6.90 6.14 -8.74
N PRO A 66 -6.07 5.98 -9.79
CA PRO A 66 -6.58 5.69 -11.13
C PRO A 66 -7.22 4.32 -11.26
N LEU A 67 -6.79 3.32 -10.48
CA LEU A 67 -7.37 1.98 -10.53
C LEU A 67 -8.87 1.98 -10.22
N GLN A 68 -9.35 2.88 -9.37
CA GLN A 68 -10.77 3.03 -9.05
C GLN A 68 -11.64 3.43 -10.26
N TYR A 69 -11.02 3.90 -11.33
CA TYR A 69 -11.66 4.34 -12.57
C TYR A 69 -11.42 3.36 -13.73
N SER A 70 -10.58 2.35 -13.54
CA SER A 70 -10.26 1.37 -14.57
C SER A 70 -11.39 0.38 -14.77
N LYS A 71 -11.85 0.23 -16.01
CA LYS A 71 -12.89 -0.72 -16.39
C LYS A 71 -12.32 -1.93 -17.15
N SER A 72 -11.28 -1.69 -17.94
CA SER A 72 -10.60 -2.72 -18.73
C SER A 72 -9.11 -2.69 -18.45
N LEU A 73 -8.53 -3.86 -18.40
CA LEU A 73 -7.13 -4.11 -18.09
C LEU A 73 -6.52 -4.99 -19.18
N TYR A 74 -5.20 -4.91 -19.30
CA TYR A 74 -4.41 -5.80 -20.14
C TYR A 74 -3.14 -6.17 -19.39
N TYR A 75 -2.84 -7.45 -19.26
CA TYR A 75 -1.65 -7.91 -18.56
C TYR A 75 -0.68 -8.60 -19.52
N MET A 76 0.56 -8.10 -19.54
CA MET A 76 1.68 -8.73 -20.23
C MET A 76 2.67 -9.26 -19.22
N ASN A 77 3.00 -10.54 -19.34
CA ASN A 77 3.97 -11.19 -18.47
C ASN A 77 5.40 -10.99 -19.01
N VAL A 78 5.86 -9.73 -18.98
CA VAL A 78 7.18 -9.32 -19.48
C VAL A 78 8.01 -8.69 -18.36
N ASP A 79 9.35 -8.82 -18.46
CA ASP A 79 10.28 -8.14 -17.55
C ASP A 79 10.41 -6.66 -17.96
N PHE A 80 9.34 -5.89 -17.76
CA PHE A 80 9.24 -4.51 -18.24
C PHE A 80 10.16 -3.55 -17.48
N TYR A 81 10.33 -3.74 -16.17
CA TYR A 81 11.15 -2.89 -15.32
C TYR A 81 12.10 -3.71 -14.45
N ARG A 82 13.33 -3.26 -14.36
CA ARG A 82 14.37 -3.87 -13.50
C ARG A 82 14.76 -2.90 -12.41
N TYR A 83 14.29 -3.16 -11.21
CA TYR A 83 14.57 -2.32 -10.05
C TYR A 83 15.78 -2.86 -9.28
N PHE A 84 16.80 -2.02 -9.13
CA PHE A 84 17.97 -2.35 -8.32
C PHE A 84 17.71 -1.94 -6.87
N ILE A 85 17.69 -2.91 -5.96
CA ILE A 85 17.49 -2.69 -4.52
C ILE A 85 18.80 -2.98 -3.80
N GLY A 86 19.10 -2.22 -2.73
CA GLY A 86 20.23 -2.46 -1.84
C GLY A 86 21.25 -1.33 -1.76
N ARG A 87 20.89 -0.12 -2.19
CA ARG A 87 21.68 1.08 -1.91
C ARG A 87 21.19 1.69 -0.58
N GLU A 88 22.12 2.25 0.20
CA GLU A 88 21.82 2.84 1.52
C GLU A 88 20.98 4.12 1.43
N ASP A 89 21.05 4.83 0.30
CA ASP A 89 20.34 6.08 0.02
C ASP A 89 18.90 5.89 -0.50
N GLN A 90 18.46 4.64 -0.66
CA GLN A 90 17.13 4.37 -1.20
C GLN A 90 16.01 4.78 -0.24
N SER A 91 14.93 5.31 -0.81
CA SER A 91 13.73 5.74 -0.08
C SER A 91 13.08 4.63 0.75
N VAL A 92 13.31 3.37 0.39
CA VAL A 92 12.82 2.17 1.08
C VAL A 92 13.76 1.70 2.21
N ASN A 93 14.90 2.36 2.44
CA ASN A 93 15.74 2.09 3.60
C ASN A 93 14.99 2.49 4.88
N GLU A 94 14.99 1.61 5.89
CA GLU A 94 14.21 1.79 7.12
C GLU A 94 14.53 3.10 7.85
N LYS A 95 15.82 3.44 8.01
CA LYS A 95 16.24 4.70 8.66
C LYS A 95 15.72 5.91 7.90
N VAL A 96 15.77 5.85 6.56
CA VAL A 96 15.24 6.90 5.67
C VAL A 96 13.72 6.98 5.79
N MET A 97 13.02 5.86 5.86
CA MET A 97 11.57 5.84 6.04
C MET A 97 11.13 6.43 7.39
N ILE A 98 11.84 6.11 8.47
CA ILE A 98 11.55 6.69 9.81
C ILE A 98 11.81 8.19 9.82
N SER A 99 12.90 8.66 9.21
CA SER A 99 13.19 10.11 9.13
C SER A 99 12.19 10.90 8.27
N ARG A 100 11.42 10.20 7.41
CA ARG A 100 10.40 10.78 6.54
C ARG A 100 8.98 10.29 6.89
N ILE A 101 8.78 9.93 8.16
CA ILE A 101 7.51 9.30 8.60
C ILE A 101 6.30 10.20 8.35
N ASP A 102 6.45 11.51 8.43
CA ASP A 102 5.37 12.46 8.19
C ASP A 102 4.90 12.42 6.72
N GLN A 103 5.81 12.17 5.78
CA GLN A 103 5.43 12.00 4.37
C GLN A 103 4.71 10.67 4.14
N GLN A 104 5.11 9.61 4.83
CA GLN A 104 4.42 8.32 4.80
C GLN A 104 3.00 8.43 5.37
N ILE A 105 2.83 9.14 6.48
CA ILE A 105 1.51 9.43 7.09
C ILE A 105 0.65 10.23 6.11
N ARG A 106 1.18 11.34 5.57
CA ARG A 106 0.48 12.17 4.59
C ARG A 106 -0.02 11.36 3.39
N VAL A 107 0.81 10.46 2.84
CA VAL A 107 0.40 9.62 1.72
C VAL A 107 -0.70 8.64 2.15
N ASN A 108 -0.62 8.07 3.34
CA ASN A 108 -1.64 7.18 3.86
C ASN A 108 -2.99 7.92 4.05
N GLU A 109 -2.98 9.12 4.61
CA GLU A 109 -4.16 9.99 4.73
C GLU A 109 -4.76 10.33 3.36
N LEU A 110 -3.92 10.66 2.38
CA LEU A 110 -4.36 10.92 1.01
C LEU A 110 -4.97 9.68 0.35
N LEU A 111 -4.44 8.49 0.61
CA LEU A 111 -5.05 7.23 0.13
C LEU A 111 -6.44 7.03 0.75
N MET A 112 -6.59 7.28 2.06
CA MET A 112 -7.88 7.19 2.75
C MET A 112 -8.88 8.21 2.22
N ALA A 113 -8.46 9.46 2.02
CA ALA A 113 -9.30 10.53 1.48
C ALA A 113 -9.73 10.28 0.03
N ASN A 114 -8.92 9.57 -0.75
CA ASN A 114 -9.21 9.23 -2.15
C ASN A 114 -9.88 7.85 -2.30
N TYR A 115 -10.23 7.16 -1.22
CA TYR A 115 -11.02 5.94 -1.30
C TYR A 115 -12.52 6.26 -1.37
N HIS A 116 -13.13 5.99 -2.52
CA HIS A 116 -14.55 6.24 -2.76
C HIS A 116 -15.40 5.09 -2.21
N SER A 117 -15.68 5.09 -0.91
CA SER A 117 -16.48 4.05 -0.24
C SER A 117 -17.94 4.01 -0.71
N ASP A 118 -18.45 5.11 -1.24
CA ASP A 118 -19.78 5.27 -1.82
C ASP A 118 -19.95 4.62 -3.19
N ARG A 119 -18.83 4.24 -3.84
CA ARG A 119 -18.86 3.61 -5.17
C ARG A 119 -18.97 2.09 -5.05
N GLN A 120 -19.78 1.54 -5.95
CA GLN A 120 -19.82 0.09 -6.14
C GLN A 120 -18.64 -0.35 -7.01
N PHE A 121 -17.70 -1.05 -6.39
CA PHE A 121 -16.57 -1.67 -7.08
C PHE A 121 -16.81 -3.16 -7.30
N PRO A 122 -16.30 -3.73 -8.40
CA PRO A 122 -16.15 -5.18 -8.52
C PRO A 122 -15.40 -5.74 -7.29
N THR A 123 -15.81 -6.90 -6.82
CA THR A 123 -15.31 -7.49 -5.56
C THR A 123 -13.78 -7.59 -5.54
N VAL A 124 -13.16 -7.98 -6.67
CA VAL A 124 -11.71 -8.12 -6.78
C VAL A 124 -11.01 -6.76 -6.62
N LEU A 125 -11.54 -5.70 -7.24
CA LEU A 125 -11.01 -4.35 -7.09
C LEU A 125 -11.20 -3.83 -5.66
N LYS A 126 -12.40 -3.97 -5.08
CA LYS A 126 -12.67 -3.57 -3.69
C LYS A 126 -11.67 -4.22 -2.72
N ASN A 127 -11.49 -5.52 -2.84
CA ASN A 127 -10.54 -6.28 -2.02
C ASN A 127 -9.09 -5.79 -2.22
N TYR A 128 -8.71 -5.47 -3.46
CA TYR A 128 -7.41 -4.93 -3.77
C TYR A 128 -7.17 -3.56 -3.10
N LEU A 129 -8.14 -2.65 -3.22
CA LEU A 129 -8.04 -1.31 -2.62
C LEU A 129 -7.96 -1.38 -1.10
N ILE A 130 -8.78 -2.19 -0.45
CA ILE A 130 -8.73 -2.41 1.01
C ILE A 130 -7.40 -3.02 1.44
N ASN A 131 -6.89 -4.03 0.69
CA ASN A 131 -5.57 -4.61 0.96
C ASN A 131 -4.44 -3.57 0.80
N HIS A 132 -4.54 -2.66 -0.17
CA HIS A 132 -3.55 -1.60 -0.35
C HIS A 132 -3.55 -0.61 0.83
N LEU A 133 -4.73 -0.17 1.28
CA LEU A 133 -4.89 0.66 2.48
C LEU A 133 -4.37 -0.07 3.74
N GLU A 134 -4.65 -1.36 3.87
CA GLU A 134 -4.12 -2.18 4.96
C GLU A 134 -2.60 -2.19 4.98
N ILE A 135 -1.96 -2.48 3.83
CA ILE A 135 -0.50 -2.53 3.71
C ILE A 135 0.13 -1.19 4.10
N THR A 136 -0.37 -0.09 3.55
CA THR A 136 0.17 1.25 3.84
C THR A 136 -0.01 1.64 5.30
N THR A 137 -1.17 1.35 5.89
CA THR A 137 -1.46 1.62 7.31
C THR A 137 -0.58 0.78 8.23
N VAL A 138 -0.42 -0.52 7.93
CA VAL A 138 0.45 -1.43 8.70
C VAL A 138 1.91 -0.98 8.63
N ILE A 139 2.40 -0.57 7.46
CA ILE A 139 3.76 -0.04 7.30
C ILE A 139 3.93 1.25 8.12
N SER A 140 2.99 2.19 8.03
CA SER A 140 3.03 3.44 8.81
C SER A 140 3.07 3.16 10.32
N CYS A 141 2.18 2.30 10.82
CA CYS A 141 2.16 1.91 12.24
C CYS A 141 3.44 1.21 12.68
N ALA A 142 3.99 0.32 11.86
CA ALA A 142 5.21 -0.41 12.18
C ALA A 142 6.43 0.51 12.26
N LEU A 143 6.55 1.47 11.32
CA LEU A 143 7.62 2.48 11.35
C LEU A 143 7.51 3.40 12.57
N LEU A 144 6.29 3.83 12.92
CA LEU A 144 6.02 4.63 14.13
C LEU A 144 6.35 3.87 15.42
N ASN A 145 5.99 2.57 15.49
CA ASN A 145 6.38 1.73 16.61
C ASN A 145 7.90 1.60 16.74
N LYS A 146 8.61 1.49 15.61
CA LYS A 146 10.05 1.30 15.57
C LYS A 146 10.82 2.60 15.90
N GLY A 147 10.27 3.75 15.55
CA GLY A 147 10.80 5.05 15.94
C GLY A 147 10.80 5.28 17.45
N GLY A 148 9.86 4.67 18.17
CA GLY A 148 9.89 4.51 19.64
C GLY A 148 9.71 5.78 20.47
N GLN A 149 9.57 6.95 19.84
CA GLN A 149 9.39 8.25 20.53
C GLN A 149 7.91 8.42 20.93
N VAL A 150 7.64 9.23 21.96
CA VAL A 150 6.28 9.56 22.39
C VAL A 150 5.47 10.18 21.23
N GLU A 151 6.06 11.14 20.54
CA GLU A 151 5.47 11.79 19.37
C GLU A 151 5.04 10.78 18.28
N HIS A 152 5.83 9.72 18.07
CA HIS A 152 5.47 8.68 17.10
C HIS A 152 4.21 7.90 17.53
N GLN A 153 3.99 7.69 18.82
CA GLN A 153 2.79 7.05 19.30
C GLN A 153 1.57 7.94 19.16
N GLU A 154 1.71 9.22 19.42
CA GLU A 154 0.66 10.24 19.21
C GLU A 154 0.27 10.30 17.71
N LYS A 155 1.24 10.36 16.81
CA LYS A 155 1.01 10.34 15.36
C LYS A 155 0.30 9.04 14.91
N LYS A 156 0.66 7.90 15.50
CA LYS A 156 -0.01 6.63 15.20
C LYS A 156 -1.46 6.63 15.66
N GLU A 157 -1.73 7.16 16.85
CA GLU A 157 -3.09 7.24 17.38
C GLU A 157 -3.96 8.17 16.54
N ALA A 158 -3.43 9.32 16.12
CA ALA A 158 -4.11 10.25 15.22
C ALA A 158 -4.43 9.57 13.88
N LEU A 159 -3.45 8.98 13.21
CA LEU A 159 -3.64 8.27 11.94
C LEU A 159 -4.73 7.20 12.02
N LEU A 160 -4.77 6.42 13.13
CA LEU A 160 -5.78 5.38 13.31
C LEU A 160 -7.17 5.95 13.64
N ALA A 161 -7.23 7.09 14.32
CA ALA A 161 -8.49 7.81 14.57
C ALA A 161 -9.05 8.35 13.26
N ASP A 162 -8.23 8.98 12.44
CA ASP A 162 -8.62 9.54 11.13
C ASP A 162 -9.10 8.43 10.17
N LEU A 163 -8.42 7.27 10.14
CA LEU A 163 -8.88 6.12 9.36
C LEU A 163 -10.24 5.62 9.84
N LYS A 164 -10.43 5.53 11.15
CA LYS A 164 -11.69 5.07 11.75
C LYS A 164 -12.83 6.03 11.46
N GLU A 165 -12.57 7.34 11.48
CA GLU A 165 -13.56 8.38 11.20
C GLU A 165 -13.89 8.43 9.70
N ALA A 166 -12.89 8.49 8.84
CA ALA A 166 -13.08 8.61 7.40
C ALA A 166 -13.67 7.33 6.76
N ASN A 167 -13.26 6.15 7.24
CA ASN A 167 -13.63 4.87 6.63
C ASN A 167 -13.86 3.78 7.69
N PRO A 168 -14.97 3.83 8.48
CA PRO A 168 -15.23 2.90 9.58
C PRO A 168 -15.27 1.42 9.13
N GLU A 169 -15.84 1.14 7.95
CA GLU A 169 -15.91 -0.21 7.38
C GLU A 169 -14.49 -0.74 7.08
N VAL A 170 -13.67 0.07 6.42
CA VAL A 170 -12.27 -0.29 6.10
C VAL A 170 -11.48 -0.51 7.40
N PHE A 171 -11.62 0.38 8.38
CA PHE A 171 -10.98 0.22 9.68
C PHE A 171 -11.34 -1.10 10.34
N GLN A 172 -12.63 -1.46 10.34
CA GLN A 172 -13.11 -2.72 10.91
C GLN A 172 -12.52 -3.94 10.18
N LEU A 173 -12.45 -3.89 8.83
CA LEU A 173 -11.90 -4.99 8.02
C LEU A 173 -10.39 -5.17 8.27
N ILE A 174 -9.64 -4.08 8.28
CA ILE A 174 -8.20 -4.09 8.56
C ILE A 174 -7.94 -4.61 9.98
N SER A 175 -8.72 -4.14 10.96
CA SER A 175 -8.56 -4.52 12.37
C SER A 175 -8.87 -6.00 12.68
N LYS A 176 -9.50 -6.73 11.77
CA LYS A 176 -9.72 -8.19 11.94
C LYS A 176 -8.46 -9.02 11.70
N ASN A 177 -7.48 -8.47 10.95
CA ASN A 177 -6.24 -9.18 10.64
C ASN A 177 -5.29 -9.17 11.84
N VAL A 178 -4.69 -10.32 12.12
CA VAL A 178 -3.73 -10.48 13.22
C VAL A 178 -2.51 -9.56 13.06
N VAL A 179 -1.93 -9.49 11.86
CA VAL A 179 -0.77 -8.63 11.56
C VAL A 179 -1.12 -7.16 11.78
N SER A 180 -2.28 -6.73 11.28
CA SER A 180 -2.77 -5.36 11.45
C SER A 180 -3.05 -5.05 12.90
N LYS A 181 -3.71 -5.95 13.65
CA LYS A 181 -3.93 -5.81 15.10
C LYS A 181 -2.63 -5.57 15.86
N ILE A 182 -1.61 -6.33 15.55
CA ILE A 182 -0.31 -6.22 16.21
C ILE A 182 0.36 -4.88 15.86
N ALA A 183 0.39 -4.49 14.58
CA ALA A 183 0.98 -3.22 14.14
C ALA A 183 0.24 -2.01 14.75
N MET A 184 -1.09 -2.07 14.80
CA MET A 184 -1.97 -1.01 15.34
C MET A 184 -2.05 -1.01 16.87
N SER A 185 -1.49 -2.01 17.56
CA SER A 185 -1.58 -2.16 19.02
C SER A 185 -0.95 -0.97 19.75
N LYS A 186 -1.64 -0.52 20.83
CA LYS A 186 -1.14 0.52 21.73
C LYS A 186 -0.23 -0.05 22.84
N ASN A 187 -0.28 -1.35 23.07
CA ASN A 187 0.44 -1.99 24.18
C ASN A 187 1.90 -2.26 23.84
N LYS A 188 2.81 -2.03 24.80
CA LYS A 188 4.25 -2.30 24.65
C LYS A 188 4.58 -3.71 24.11
N PRO A 189 3.95 -4.81 24.59
CA PRO A 189 4.20 -6.13 24.01
C PRO A 189 3.83 -6.23 22.52
N GLY A 190 2.72 -5.62 22.12
CA GLY A 190 2.30 -5.58 20.72
C GLY A 190 3.26 -4.77 19.85
N GLN A 191 3.81 -3.68 20.36
CA GLN A 191 4.81 -2.86 19.64
C GLN A 191 6.13 -3.64 19.42
N VAL A 192 6.61 -4.36 20.44
CA VAL A 192 7.79 -5.21 20.32
C VAL A 192 7.57 -6.32 19.29
N LEU A 193 6.41 -6.96 19.33
CA LEU A 193 6.03 -7.99 18.36
C LEU A 193 5.87 -7.41 16.93
N SER A 194 5.33 -6.18 16.82
CA SER A 194 5.24 -5.44 15.57
C SER A 194 6.60 -5.22 14.91
N ASN A 195 7.63 -4.90 15.69
CA ASN A 195 8.99 -4.74 15.20
C ASN A 195 9.56 -6.05 14.63
N GLY A 196 9.26 -7.19 15.26
CA GLY A 196 9.60 -8.52 14.75
C GLY A 196 8.86 -8.84 13.44
N ILE A 197 7.56 -8.56 13.39
CA ILE A 197 6.73 -8.77 12.19
C ILE A 197 7.20 -7.86 11.05
N TYR A 198 7.54 -6.61 11.30
CA TYR A 198 8.08 -5.71 10.29
C TYR A 198 9.37 -6.27 9.67
N THR A 199 10.29 -6.78 10.49
CA THR A 199 11.53 -7.42 10.01
C THR A 199 11.26 -8.67 9.15
N VAL A 200 10.25 -9.46 9.54
CA VAL A 200 9.80 -10.61 8.74
C VAL A 200 9.13 -10.13 7.45
N THR A 201 8.30 -9.10 7.53
CA THR A 201 7.59 -8.52 6.37
C THR A 201 8.58 -7.93 5.37
N GLN A 202 9.65 -7.25 5.83
CA GLN A 202 10.72 -6.77 4.95
C GLN A 202 11.35 -7.92 4.15
N ARG A 203 11.60 -9.08 4.78
CA ARG A 203 12.12 -10.27 4.09
C ARG A 203 11.15 -10.83 3.04
N PHE A 204 9.85 -10.81 3.33
CA PHE A 204 8.81 -11.32 2.41
C PHE A 204 8.50 -10.34 1.28
N PHE A 205 8.46 -9.04 1.55
CA PHE A 205 8.14 -8.00 0.56
C PHE A 205 9.37 -7.48 -0.17
N GLY A 206 10.57 -7.79 0.31
CA GLY A 206 11.83 -7.47 -0.40
C GLY A 206 12.18 -5.99 -0.41
N PHE A 207 11.85 -5.27 0.66
CA PHE A 207 12.35 -3.94 0.94
C PHE A 207 13.72 -4.04 1.66
N ASN A 208 14.74 -4.51 0.98
CA ASN A 208 16.14 -4.46 1.40
C ASN A 208 16.98 -4.03 0.21
#